data_24098daa8365f4c5fa2f2ee3b566ebf9
#
_entry.id   24098daa8365f4c5fa2f2ee3b566ebf9
#
_cell.length_a   1.000
_cell.length_b   1.000
_cell.length_c   1.000
_cell.angle_alpha   90.00
_cell.angle_beta   90.00
_cell.angle_gamma   90.00
#
_symmetry.space_group_name_H-M   'P 1'
#
loop_
_entity.id
_entity.type
_entity.pdbx_description
1 polymer ?
#
loop_
_entity_poly.entity_id
_entity_poly.type
_entity_poly.pdbx_seq_one_letter_code
_entity_poly.pdbx_strand_id
1 'polypeptide(L)'
;NASERNYTLRHYAFTILQKFAIPEVRFRKNRKGKKKQGDTEKPTEMNTPQELLQQIYNSQLEQMKSFDMFLSHSSMDKDELLKLKVILNSSNINVYVDWVNDRNALKRELTNVDTAKVIIERLKISKSMMYVHTEASSLSKWTPWELGYFHALDKKICIYTPDCNVAKPPYLEIYPKTYLKDGGFVVQLDNGKEQSLNEWLKQ
;
A
#
# COMPACT_ATOMS: atom_id res chain seq x y z
N ASN A 1 17.73 -13.97 1.12
CA ASN A 1 18.42 -13.50 2.31
C ASN A 1 19.07 -12.14 2.03
N ALA A 2 18.78 -11.11 2.87
CA ALA A 2 19.26 -9.73 2.64
C ALA A 2 20.80 -9.59 2.76
N SER A 3 21.49 -10.62 3.26
CA SER A 3 22.96 -10.69 3.35
C SER A 3 23.62 -11.43 2.18
N GLU A 4 22.84 -11.94 1.23
CA GLU A 4 23.36 -12.68 0.08
C GLU A 4 24.33 -11.81 -0.77
N ARG A 5 25.33 -12.44 -1.37
CA ARG A 5 26.35 -11.75 -2.20
C ARG A 5 25.78 -11.30 -3.55
N ASN A 6 24.82 -12.05 -4.09
CA ASN A 6 24.14 -11.70 -5.32
C ASN A 6 23.22 -10.49 -5.08
N TYR A 7 23.42 -9.44 -5.86
CA TYR A 7 22.66 -8.20 -5.73
C TYR A 7 21.17 -8.40 -5.96
N THR A 8 20.79 -9.18 -6.97
CA THR A 8 19.40 -9.44 -7.32
C THR A 8 18.67 -10.17 -6.20
N LEU A 9 19.29 -11.21 -5.62
CA LEU A 9 18.73 -11.94 -4.49
C LEU A 9 18.62 -11.08 -3.24
N ARG A 10 19.61 -10.21 -2.98
CA ARG A 10 19.54 -9.26 -1.86
C ARG A 10 18.41 -8.26 -2.04
N HIS A 11 18.26 -7.73 -3.26
CA HIS A 11 17.21 -6.77 -3.55
C HIS A 11 15.82 -7.41 -3.44
N TYR A 12 15.67 -8.61 -3.97
CA TYR A 12 14.43 -9.40 -3.83
C TYR A 12 14.10 -9.68 -2.36
N ALA A 13 15.06 -10.17 -1.57
CA ALA A 13 14.88 -10.39 -0.14
C ALA A 13 14.55 -9.09 0.61
N PHE A 14 15.19 -7.97 0.25
CA PHE A 14 14.89 -6.66 0.81
C PHE A 14 13.44 -6.23 0.48
N THR A 15 13.00 -6.40 -0.76
CA THR A 15 11.63 -6.08 -1.18
C THR A 15 10.59 -6.91 -0.43
N ILE A 16 10.86 -8.22 -0.23
CA ILE A 16 10.01 -9.09 0.59
C ILE A 16 9.95 -8.61 2.03
N LEU A 17 11.08 -8.30 2.64
CA LEU A 17 11.13 -7.83 4.03
C LEU A 17 10.43 -6.48 4.21
N GLN A 18 10.47 -5.60 3.20
CA GLN A 18 9.70 -4.36 3.20
C GLN A 18 8.19 -4.59 3.16
N LYS A 19 7.73 -5.67 2.50
CA LYS A 19 6.29 -6.03 2.50
C LYS A 19 5.77 -6.33 3.91
N PHE A 20 6.60 -6.92 4.77
CA PHE A 20 6.23 -7.29 6.13
C PHE A 20 6.47 -6.18 7.16
N ALA A 21 6.74 -4.94 6.71
CA ALA A 21 6.97 -3.77 7.58
C ALA A 21 7.94 -4.05 8.73
N ILE A 22 8.98 -4.88 8.48
CA ILE A 22 10.04 -5.05 9.46
C ILE A 22 10.77 -3.70 9.53
N PRO A 23 10.65 -2.94 10.64
CA PRO A 23 11.24 -1.63 10.73
C PRO A 23 12.76 -1.76 10.57
N GLU A 24 13.35 -0.81 9.84
CA GLU A 24 14.80 -0.63 9.73
C GLU A 24 15.60 -1.67 8.94
N VAL A 25 14.99 -2.50 8.11
CA VAL A 25 15.79 -3.31 7.18
C VAL A 25 16.46 -2.38 6.17
N ARG A 26 17.74 -2.09 6.40
CA ARG A 26 18.54 -1.28 5.47
C ARG A 26 19.15 -2.18 4.42
N PHE A 27 19.07 -1.75 3.17
CA PHE A 27 19.80 -2.39 2.09
C PHE A 27 21.31 -2.25 2.32
N ARG A 28 22.02 -3.37 2.55
CA ARG A 28 23.47 -3.33 2.79
C ARG A 28 24.20 -3.05 1.48
N LYS A 29 24.83 -1.87 1.39
CA LYS A 29 25.81 -1.57 0.34
C LYS A 29 27.06 -2.44 0.55
N ASN A 30 27.70 -2.87 -0.53
CA ASN A 30 29.01 -3.55 -0.47
C ASN A 30 30.00 -2.69 0.31
N ARG A 31 30.74 -3.29 1.25
CA ARG A 31 31.69 -2.60 2.16
C ARG A 31 32.73 -1.72 1.44
N LYS A 32 33.01 -1.91 0.17
CA LYS A 32 34.03 -1.17 -0.59
C LYS A 32 33.49 -0.23 -1.66
N GLY A 33 32.19 -0.05 -1.82
CA GLY A 33 31.61 0.86 -2.83
C GLY A 33 32.00 0.55 -4.29
N LYS A 34 32.77 -0.49 -4.55
CA LYS A 34 33.20 -0.87 -5.89
C LYS A 34 32.20 -1.85 -6.48
N LYS A 35 31.73 -1.56 -7.70
CA LYS A 35 31.03 -2.55 -8.53
C LYS A 35 31.94 -3.76 -8.70
N LYS A 36 31.49 -4.96 -8.33
CA LYS A 36 32.14 -6.20 -8.75
C LYS A 36 31.74 -6.48 -10.19
N GLN A 37 32.69 -6.92 -10.99
CA GLN A 37 32.43 -7.45 -12.33
C GLN A 37 31.39 -8.58 -12.20
N GLY A 38 30.22 -8.40 -12.83
CA GLY A 38 29.07 -9.31 -12.69
C GLY A 38 27.92 -8.81 -11.80
N ASP A 39 28.04 -7.66 -11.11
CA ASP A 39 26.89 -6.99 -10.53
C ASP A 39 26.03 -6.45 -11.68
N THR A 40 24.92 -7.13 -11.95
CA THR A 40 23.85 -6.58 -12.79
C THR A 40 23.49 -5.18 -12.28
N GLU A 41 23.19 -4.27 -13.20
CA GLU A 41 22.88 -2.88 -12.90
C GLU A 41 22.00 -2.75 -11.66
N LYS A 42 22.34 -1.80 -10.79
CA LYS A 42 21.46 -1.45 -9.66
C LYS A 42 20.09 -1.20 -10.24
N PRO A 43 19.01 -1.77 -9.66
CA PRO A 43 17.69 -1.29 -9.98
C PRO A 43 17.72 0.23 -9.77
N THR A 44 17.51 0.97 -10.81
CA THR A 44 17.47 2.43 -10.77
C THR A 44 16.37 2.79 -9.78
N GLU A 45 16.70 3.56 -8.74
CA GLU A 45 15.66 4.08 -7.87
C GLU A 45 14.76 4.93 -8.75
N MET A 46 13.49 4.52 -8.89
CA MET A 46 12.53 5.27 -9.69
C MET A 46 12.23 6.58 -8.99
N ASN A 47 12.58 7.68 -9.63
CA ASN A 47 12.44 9.01 -9.07
C ASN A 47 11.26 9.77 -9.68
N THR A 48 10.65 9.23 -10.72
CA THR A 48 9.49 9.83 -11.39
C THR A 48 8.36 8.81 -11.56
N PRO A 49 7.09 9.26 -11.63
CA PRO A 49 5.96 8.37 -11.90
C PRO A 49 6.09 7.65 -13.24
N GLN A 50 6.67 8.30 -14.26
CA GLN A 50 6.88 7.73 -15.58
C GLN A 50 7.88 6.57 -15.56
N GLU A 51 9.01 6.72 -14.88
CA GLU A 51 10.00 5.64 -14.72
C GLU A 51 9.40 4.44 -13.98
N LEU A 52 8.65 4.69 -12.92
CA LEU A 52 7.97 3.65 -12.18
C LEU A 52 6.93 2.92 -13.04
N LEU A 53 6.16 3.66 -13.84
CA LEU A 53 5.17 3.07 -14.74
C LEU A 53 5.83 2.17 -15.80
N GLN A 54 6.92 2.61 -16.39
CA GLN A 54 7.71 1.79 -17.32
C GLN A 54 8.24 0.53 -16.65
N GLN A 55 8.71 0.64 -15.40
CA GLN A 55 9.16 -0.53 -14.65
C GLN A 55 8.02 -1.50 -14.36
N ILE A 56 6.84 -1.02 -14.00
CA ILE A 56 5.66 -1.85 -13.77
C ILE A 56 5.35 -2.69 -15.02
N TYR A 57 5.41 -2.09 -16.20
CA TYR A 57 5.10 -2.78 -17.45
C TYR A 57 6.21 -3.73 -17.93
N ASN A 58 7.48 -3.41 -17.67
CA ASN A 58 8.62 -4.12 -18.24
C ASN A 58 9.30 -5.11 -17.30
N SER A 59 9.05 -5.03 -15.99
CA SER A 59 9.67 -5.89 -14.99
C SER A 59 8.75 -7.03 -14.55
N GLN A 60 9.18 -8.27 -14.78
CA GLN A 60 8.50 -9.45 -14.26
C GLN A 60 8.29 -9.38 -12.73
N LEU A 61 9.27 -8.84 -12.01
CA LEU A 61 9.17 -8.70 -10.55
C LEU A 61 8.06 -7.73 -10.13
N GLU A 62 7.85 -6.64 -10.88
CA GLU A 62 6.75 -5.72 -10.62
C GLU A 62 5.39 -6.35 -10.95
N GLN A 63 5.31 -7.10 -12.04
CA GLN A 63 4.09 -7.82 -12.46
C GLN A 63 3.71 -8.93 -11.48
N MET A 64 4.67 -9.52 -10.77
CA MET A 64 4.42 -10.52 -9.72
C MET A 64 4.00 -9.91 -8.38
N LYS A 65 4.07 -8.60 -8.20
CA LYS A 65 3.61 -7.95 -6.96
C LYS A 65 2.09 -8.12 -6.81
N SER A 66 1.67 -8.45 -5.61
CA SER A 66 0.28 -8.40 -5.20
C SER A 66 0.18 -7.90 -3.78
N PHE A 67 -0.89 -7.21 -3.47
CA PHE A 67 -1.18 -6.71 -2.13
C PHE A 67 -2.51 -7.28 -1.67
N ASP A 68 -2.60 -7.60 -0.39
CA ASP A 68 -3.88 -8.04 0.16
C ASP A 68 -4.80 -6.83 0.32
N MET A 69 -4.23 -5.64 0.61
CA MET A 69 -5.00 -4.44 0.85
C MET A 69 -4.30 -3.18 0.35
N PHE A 70 -5.05 -2.31 -0.32
CA PHE A 70 -4.68 -0.94 -0.63
C PHE A 70 -5.21 -0.02 0.47
N LEU A 71 -4.36 0.79 1.10
CA LEU A 71 -4.79 1.84 2.03
C LEU A 71 -4.99 3.15 1.28
N SER A 72 -6.24 3.48 0.98
CA SER A 72 -6.60 4.78 0.44
C SER A 72 -6.68 5.80 1.57
N HIS A 73 -5.89 6.88 1.48
CA HIS A 73 -5.67 7.80 2.58
C HIS A 73 -5.26 9.20 2.13
N SER A 74 -5.34 10.17 3.01
CA SER A 74 -4.68 11.47 2.81
C SER A 74 -3.22 11.41 3.21
N SER A 75 -2.35 12.06 2.43
CA SER A 75 -0.93 12.22 2.77
C SER A 75 -0.68 13.02 4.06
N MET A 76 -1.71 13.64 4.64
CA MET A 76 -1.65 14.33 5.95
C MET A 76 -1.70 13.35 7.13
N ASP A 77 -2.18 12.12 6.91
CA ASP A 77 -2.46 11.11 7.96
C ASP A 77 -1.27 10.14 8.20
N LYS A 78 -0.03 10.56 7.94
CA LYS A 78 1.15 9.69 7.92
C LYS A 78 1.36 8.87 9.19
N ASP A 79 1.23 9.48 10.36
CA ASP A 79 1.49 8.81 11.64
C ASP A 79 0.43 7.75 11.94
N GLU A 80 -0.83 8.04 11.63
CA GLU A 80 -1.93 7.08 11.77
C GLU A 80 -1.74 5.90 10.81
N LEU A 81 -1.38 6.18 9.57
CA LEU A 81 -1.15 5.13 8.57
C LEU A 81 0.02 4.21 8.90
N LEU A 82 1.09 4.73 9.50
CA LEU A 82 2.18 3.87 9.96
C LEU A 82 1.71 2.92 11.03
N LYS A 83 0.89 3.38 11.98
CA LYS A 83 0.28 2.51 13.01
C LYS A 83 -0.61 1.45 12.37
N LEU A 84 -1.51 1.85 11.46
CA LEU A 84 -2.38 0.94 10.73
C LEU A 84 -1.58 -0.13 9.97
N LYS A 85 -0.55 0.30 9.24
CA LYS A 85 0.33 -0.62 8.50
C LYS A 85 1.00 -1.64 9.41
N VAL A 86 1.48 -1.23 10.58
CA VAL A 86 2.10 -2.14 11.55
C VAL A 86 1.09 -3.18 12.04
N ILE A 87 -0.11 -2.76 12.43
CA ILE A 87 -1.16 -3.67 12.93
C ILE A 87 -1.60 -4.65 11.83
N LEU A 88 -1.84 -4.17 10.61
CA LEU A 88 -2.26 -5.00 9.49
C LEU A 88 -1.18 -6.02 9.10
N ASN A 89 0.08 -5.59 9.03
CA ASN A 89 1.17 -6.49 8.72
C ASN A 89 1.43 -7.53 9.84
N SER A 90 1.23 -7.17 11.12
CA SER A 90 1.33 -8.15 12.22
C SER A 90 0.25 -9.23 12.14
N SER A 91 -0.87 -8.92 11.47
CA SER A 91 -1.93 -9.86 11.13
C SER A 91 -1.70 -10.60 9.80
N ASN A 92 -0.49 -10.56 9.23
CA ASN A 92 -0.12 -11.14 7.94
C ASN A 92 -0.89 -10.57 6.72
N ILE A 93 -1.39 -9.35 6.80
CA ILE A 93 -2.03 -8.65 5.69
C ILE A 93 -0.97 -7.77 5.02
N ASN A 94 -0.62 -8.08 3.77
CA ASN A 94 0.34 -7.31 2.99
C ASN A 94 -0.32 -6.05 2.41
N VAL A 95 0.12 -4.88 2.89
CA VAL A 95 -0.55 -3.60 2.63
C VAL A 95 0.25 -2.72 1.69
N TYR A 96 -0.41 -2.16 0.68
CA TYR A 96 0.14 -1.08 -0.13
C TYR A 96 -0.19 0.28 0.45
N VAL A 97 0.84 1.11 0.57
CA VAL A 97 0.75 2.54 0.92
C VAL A 97 1.68 3.29 -0.03
N ASP A 98 1.17 4.21 -0.83
CA ASP A 98 1.87 4.87 -1.94
C ASP A 98 3.22 5.49 -1.55
N TRP A 99 3.24 6.37 -0.55
CA TRP A 99 4.45 7.06 -0.09
C TRP A 99 5.44 6.16 0.67
N VAL A 100 5.05 4.94 1.04
CA VAL A 100 5.95 3.94 1.65
C VAL A 100 6.52 3.03 0.58
N ASN A 101 5.66 2.53 -0.30
CA ASN A 101 6.00 1.51 -1.30
C ASN A 101 6.68 2.11 -2.54
N ASP A 102 6.18 3.25 -3.00
CA ASP A 102 6.65 3.93 -4.21
C ASP A 102 7.12 5.37 -3.92
N ARG A 103 7.71 5.57 -2.73
CA ARG A 103 8.05 6.84 -2.11
C ARG A 103 8.77 7.83 -3.02
N ASN A 104 9.72 7.36 -3.80
CA ASN A 104 10.56 8.25 -4.61
C ASN A 104 9.85 8.72 -5.86
N ALA A 105 8.99 7.88 -6.43
CA ALA A 105 8.27 8.15 -7.66
C ALA A 105 6.97 8.91 -7.44
N LEU A 106 6.27 8.68 -6.32
CA LEU A 106 4.97 9.28 -6.03
C LEU A 106 5.07 10.46 -5.05
N LYS A 107 6.04 11.35 -5.28
CA LYS A 107 6.12 12.62 -4.53
C LYS A 107 5.05 13.60 -5.00
N ARG A 108 4.52 14.39 -4.07
CA ARG A 108 3.47 15.39 -4.38
C ARG A 108 3.85 16.36 -5.48
N GLU A 109 5.12 16.79 -5.51
CA GLU A 109 5.66 17.72 -6.49
C GLU A 109 5.69 17.14 -7.91
N LEU A 110 5.63 15.81 -8.02
CA LEU A 110 5.69 15.08 -9.28
C LEU A 110 4.32 14.59 -9.77
N THR A 111 3.24 14.98 -9.09
CA THR A 111 1.88 14.55 -9.44
C THR A 111 1.49 14.95 -10.85
N ASN A 112 1.26 13.96 -11.71
CA ASN A 112 0.90 14.14 -13.11
C ASN A 112 0.01 12.96 -13.61
N VAL A 113 -0.20 12.87 -14.91
CA VAL A 113 -1.00 11.79 -15.54
C VAL A 113 -0.42 10.40 -15.25
N ASP A 114 0.91 10.26 -15.23
CA ASP A 114 1.55 8.98 -14.96
C ASP A 114 1.42 8.55 -13.50
N THR A 115 1.29 9.51 -12.57
CA THR A 115 0.90 9.23 -11.17
C THR A 115 -0.44 8.49 -11.11
N ALA A 116 -1.44 8.97 -11.83
CA ALA A 116 -2.76 8.33 -11.88
C ALA A 116 -2.67 6.90 -12.45
N LYS A 117 -1.88 6.70 -13.52
CA LYS A 117 -1.68 5.37 -14.11
C LYS A 117 -0.99 4.41 -13.14
N VAL A 118 0.05 4.87 -12.42
CA VAL A 118 0.71 4.06 -11.37
C VAL A 118 -0.28 3.64 -10.30
N ILE A 119 -1.08 4.57 -9.79
CA ILE A 119 -2.08 4.27 -8.76
C ILE A 119 -3.10 3.25 -9.30
N ILE A 120 -3.56 3.40 -10.54
CA ILE A 120 -4.45 2.42 -11.19
C ILE A 120 -3.83 1.02 -11.19
N GLU A 121 -2.57 0.88 -11.58
CA GLU A 121 -1.90 -0.43 -11.58
C GLU A 121 -1.78 -1.01 -10.16
N ARG A 122 -1.53 -0.18 -9.15
CA ARG A 122 -1.50 -0.62 -7.74
C ARG A 122 -2.89 -1.03 -7.21
N LEU A 123 -3.94 -0.32 -7.60
CA LEU A 123 -5.33 -0.69 -7.30
C LEU A 123 -5.70 -2.04 -7.93
N LYS A 124 -5.33 -2.25 -9.20
CA LYS A 124 -5.61 -3.52 -9.91
C LYS A 124 -4.98 -4.74 -9.26
N ILE A 125 -3.73 -4.63 -8.77
CA ILE A 125 -3.01 -5.74 -8.13
C ILE A 125 -3.30 -5.90 -6.64
N SER A 126 -4.12 -5.04 -6.05
CA SER A 126 -4.62 -5.14 -4.68
C SER A 126 -5.92 -5.93 -4.64
N LYS A 127 -6.06 -6.85 -3.68
CA LYS A 127 -7.24 -7.73 -3.53
C LYS A 127 -8.41 -7.02 -2.86
N SER A 128 -8.12 -6.09 -1.97
CA SER A 128 -9.10 -5.32 -1.21
C SER A 128 -8.63 -3.89 -0.99
N MET A 129 -9.53 -3.03 -0.50
CA MET A 129 -9.22 -1.65 -0.10
C MET A 129 -9.73 -1.39 1.31
N MET A 130 -8.92 -0.69 2.11
CA MET A 130 -9.36 0.01 3.30
C MET A 130 -9.32 1.51 3.01
N TYR A 131 -10.49 2.13 2.98
CA TYR A 131 -10.61 3.58 2.87
C TYR A 131 -10.50 4.20 4.25
N VAL A 132 -9.45 4.96 4.50
CA VAL A 132 -9.21 5.64 5.77
C VAL A 132 -9.89 7.00 5.72
N HIS A 133 -11.04 7.11 6.40
CA HIS A 133 -11.84 8.32 6.43
C HIS A 133 -11.43 9.22 7.59
N THR A 134 -10.82 10.35 7.26
CA THR A 134 -10.40 11.41 8.17
C THR A 134 -10.87 12.75 7.63
N GLU A 135 -10.75 13.81 8.43
CA GLU A 135 -10.99 15.16 7.93
C GLU A 135 -10.07 15.48 6.74
N ALA A 136 -8.82 15.09 6.82
CA ALA A 136 -7.85 15.29 5.74
C ALA A 136 -8.20 14.50 4.46
N SER A 137 -8.71 13.27 4.59
CA SER A 137 -9.13 12.49 3.43
C SER A 137 -10.38 13.07 2.77
N SER A 138 -11.28 13.70 3.53
CA SER A 138 -12.47 14.39 3.00
C SER A 138 -12.12 15.57 2.10
N LEU A 139 -10.96 16.19 2.30
CA LEU A 139 -10.44 17.29 1.47
C LEU A 139 -9.57 16.80 0.31
N SER A 140 -9.25 15.53 0.26
CA SER A 140 -8.43 14.93 -0.79
C SER A 140 -9.22 14.80 -2.09
N LYS A 141 -8.57 15.11 -3.21
CA LYS A 141 -9.12 14.82 -4.54
C LYS A 141 -8.85 13.39 -4.99
N TRP A 142 -7.87 12.73 -4.40
CA TRP A 142 -7.43 11.39 -4.79
C TRP A 142 -8.24 10.29 -4.13
N THR A 143 -8.49 10.39 -2.84
CA THR A 143 -9.14 9.31 -2.08
C THR A 143 -10.54 8.96 -2.60
N PRO A 144 -11.46 9.91 -2.91
CA PRO A 144 -12.73 9.56 -3.51
C PRO A 144 -12.60 8.98 -4.92
N TRP A 145 -11.62 9.44 -5.70
CA TRP A 145 -11.36 8.90 -7.03
C TRP A 145 -10.84 7.46 -6.97
N GLU A 146 -9.91 7.17 -6.04
CA GLU A 146 -9.41 5.82 -5.79
C GLU A 146 -10.54 4.88 -5.36
N LEU A 147 -11.42 5.34 -4.45
CA LEU A 147 -12.58 4.60 -4.01
C LEU A 147 -13.52 4.26 -5.17
N GLY A 148 -13.88 5.25 -5.98
CA GLY A 148 -14.75 5.04 -7.14
C GLY A 148 -14.15 4.08 -8.16
N TYR A 149 -12.85 4.22 -8.44
CA TYR A 149 -12.14 3.30 -9.32
C TYR A 149 -12.13 1.88 -8.76
N PHE A 150 -11.81 1.72 -7.47
CA PHE A 150 -11.74 0.41 -6.84
C PHE A 150 -13.11 -0.26 -6.72
N HIS A 151 -14.17 0.52 -6.48
CA HIS A 151 -15.55 0.04 -6.50
C HIS A 151 -15.91 -0.58 -7.86
N ALA A 152 -15.50 0.05 -8.95
CA ALA A 152 -15.74 -0.46 -10.30
C ALA A 152 -14.97 -1.75 -10.63
N LEU A 153 -13.96 -2.13 -9.82
CA LEU A 153 -13.27 -3.42 -9.94
C LEU A 153 -14.01 -4.59 -9.28
N ASP A 154 -15.15 -4.34 -8.64
CA ASP A 154 -15.96 -5.32 -7.91
C ASP A 154 -15.15 -6.10 -6.85
N LYS A 155 -14.29 -5.39 -6.14
CA LYS A 155 -13.44 -5.93 -5.08
C LYS A 155 -13.91 -5.46 -3.71
N LYS A 156 -13.43 -6.13 -2.68
CA LYS A 156 -13.79 -5.84 -1.28
C LYS A 156 -13.29 -4.48 -0.83
N ILE A 157 -14.18 -3.70 -0.27
CA ILE A 157 -13.89 -2.38 0.32
C ILE A 157 -14.41 -2.36 1.74
N CYS A 158 -13.62 -1.83 2.67
CA CYS A 158 -14.07 -1.49 4.02
C CYS A 158 -13.65 -0.08 4.39
N ILE A 159 -14.41 0.55 5.29
CA ILE A 159 -14.19 1.93 5.74
C ILE A 159 -13.66 1.91 7.16
N TYR A 160 -12.49 2.50 7.36
CA TYR A 160 -11.93 2.77 8.68
C TYR A 160 -12.02 4.27 8.99
N THR A 161 -12.64 4.60 10.12
CA THR A 161 -12.77 5.98 10.59
C THR A 161 -12.17 6.06 11.98
N PRO A 162 -10.94 6.59 12.13
CA PRO A 162 -10.27 6.69 13.43
C PRO A 162 -10.97 7.65 14.38
N ASP A 163 -11.56 8.73 13.86
CA ASP A 163 -12.35 9.69 14.62
C ASP A 163 -13.82 9.64 14.17
N CYS A 164 -14.68 9.17 15.03
CA CYS A 164 -16.12 9.05 14.77
C CYS A 164 -16.85 10.40 14.61
N ASN A 165 -16.24 11.51 15.00
CA ASN A 165 -16.83 12.85 14.87
C ASN A 165 -16.68 13.42 13.44
N VAL A 166 -15.85 12.81 12.58
CA VAL A 166 -15.72 13.23 11.19
C VAL A 166 -16.98 12.92 10.41
N ALA A 167 -17.60 13.95 9.83
CA ALA A 167 -18.79 13.81 9.00
C ALA A 167 -18.51 12.91 7.79
N LYS A 168 -19.37 11.90 7.59
CA LYS A 168 -19.23 10.93 6.50
C LYS A 168 -20.11 11.28 5.33
N PRO A 169 -19.60 11.32 4.11
CA PRO A 169 -20.43 11.36 2.92
C PRO A 169 -21.36 10.13 2.84
N PRO A 170 -22.61 10.28 2.44
CA PRO A 170 -23.60 9.18 2.41
C PRO A 170 -23.15 7.95 1.62
N TYR A 171 -22.35 8.11 0.56
CA TYR A 171 -21.87 7.00 -0.26
C TYR A 171 -20.90 6.07 0.47
N LEU A 172 -20.33 6.48 1.59
CA LEU A 172 -19.47 5.58 2.39
C LEU A 172 -20.29 4.56 3.18
N GLU A 173 -21.57 4.80 3.39
CA GLU A 173 -22.45 3.89 4.15
C GLU A 173 -22.80 2.59 3.39
N ILE A 174 -22.51 2.52 2.09
CA ILE A 174 -22.69 1.28 1.31
C ILE A 174 -21.58 0.24 1.55
N TYR A 175 -20.54 0.61 2.28
CA TYR A 175 -19.41 -0.27 2.55
C TYR A 175 -19.39 -0.70 4.03
N PRO A 176 -18.96 -1.94 4.34
CA PRO A 176 -18.80 -2.39 5.70
C PRO A 176 -17.80 -1.52 6.47
N LYS A 177 -18.13 -1.27 7.74
CA LYS A 177 -17.28 -0.50 8.65
C LYS A 177 -16.22 -1.41 9.24
N THR A 178 -15.02 -0.88 9.45
CA THR A 178 -13.96 -1.59 10.16
C THR A 178 -13.41 -0.73 11.30
N TYR A 179 -13.00 -1.37 12.37
CA TYR A 179 -12.48 -0.71 13.57
C TYR A 179 -11.52 -1.64 14.32
N LEU A 180 -10.72 -1.06 15.20
CA LEU A 180 -9.81 -1.80 16.06
C LEU A 180 -10.56 -2.37 17.28
N LYS A 181 -10.34 -3.67 17.52
CA LYS A 181 -10.87 -4.39 18.70
C LYS A 181 -9.84 -5.43 19.11
N ASP A 182 -9.46 -5.43 20.38
CA ASP A 182 -8.53 -6.39 20.98
C ASP A 182 -7.19 -6.55 20.22
N GLY A 183 -6.68 -5.42 19.70
CA GLY A 183 -5.40 -5.38 18.98
C GLY A 183 -5.45 -5.82 17.52
N GLY A 184 -6.63 -6.16 16.99
CA GLY A 184 -6.86 -6.52 15.60
C GLY A 184 -7.97 -5.71 14.95
N PHE A 185 -8.13 -5.85 13.63
CA PHE A 185 -9.22 -5.24 12.91
C PHE A 185 -10.42 -6.18 12.80
N VAL A 186 -11.60 -5.62 13.04
CA VAL A 186 -12.91 -6.27 12.91
C VAL A 186 -13.70 -5.54 11.83
N VAL A 187 -14.41 -6.29 11.02
CA VAL A 187 -15.34 -5.78 10.00
C VAL A 187 -16.76 -6.04 10.46
N GLN A 188 -17.58 -4.98 10.51
CA GLN A 188 -18.99 -5.05 10.77
C GLN A 188 -19.76 -5.20 9.45
N LEU A 189 -20.47 -6.31 9.29
CA LEU A 189 -21.31 -6.60 8.15
C LEU A 189 -22.68 -5.92 8.26
N ASP A 190 -23.41 -5.82 7.13
CA ASP A 190 -24.74 -5.19 7.06
C ASP A 190 -25.77 -5.83 7.98
N ASN A 191 -25.61 -7.14 8.27
CA ASN A 191 -26.48 -7.85 9.22
C ASN A 191 -26.11 -7.63 10.69
N GLY A 192 -25.19 -6.72 10.99
CA GLY A 192 -24.68 -6.41 12.33
C GLY A 192 -23.69 -7.44 12.90
N LYS A 193 -23.37 -8.51 12.18
CA LYS A 193 -22.34 -9.47 12.61
C LYS A 193 -20.96 -8.87 12.45
N GLU A 194 -20.09 -9.24 13.37
CA GLU A 194 -18.67 -8.88 13.35
C GLU A 194 -17.83 -10.12 12.98
N GLN A 195 -16.80 -9.90 12.21
CA GLN A 195 -15.79 -10.91 11.90
C GLN A 195 -14.40 -10.27 11.85
N SER A 196 -13.36 -11.06 12.05
CA SER A 196 -12.00 -10.55 11.91
C SER A 196 -11.75 -10.12 10.46
N LEU A 197 -10.90 -9.10 10.28
CA LEU A 197 -10.52 -8.63 8.94
C LEU A 197 -9.90 -9.76 8.11
N ASN A 198 -9.12 -10.65 8.74
CA ASN A 198 -8.52 -11.81 8.07
C ASN A 198 -9.54 -12.81 7.54
N GLU A 199 -10.61 -13.06 8.28
CA GLU A 199 -11.71 -13.93 7.82
C GLU A 199 -12.49 -13.27 6.69
N TRP A 200 -12.77 -11.98 6.83
CA TRP A 200 -13.46 -11.21 5.80
C TRP A 200 -12.70 -11.19 4.47
N LEU A 201 -11.36 -11.08 4.51
CA LEU A 201 -10.53 -11.10 3.31
C LEU A 201 -10.52 -12.44 2.57
N LYS A 202 -10.78 -13.55 3.27
CA LYS A 202 -10.75 -14.91 2.70
C LYS A 202 -12.05 -15.32 2.01
N GLN A 203 -13.16 -14.67 2.30
CA GLN A 203 -14.45 -14.92 1.65
C GLN A 203 -14.44 -14.44 0.20
#